data_106cd7d6b84df1cf370cee503f9f72b2
#
_entry.id   106cd7d6b84df1cf370cee503f9f72b2
#
_cell.length_a   1.000
_cell.length_b   1.000
_cell.length_c   1.000
_cell.angle_alpha   90.00
_cell.angle_beta   90.00
_cell.angle_gamma   90.00
#
_symmetry.space_group_name_H-M   'P 1'
#
loop_
_entity.id
_entity.type
_entity.pdbx_description
1 polymer ?
#
loop_
_entity_poly.entity_id
_entity_poly.type
_entity_poly.pdbx_seq_one_letter_code
_entity_poly.pdbx_strand_id
1 'polypeptide(L)'
;MALSLLERPAHGAIEAWRRAGAPSLRVSRHFAAAPARVFDAWLVPPLARQWLFATATRPMACAEIDARVGGAFCLTEWQDGERVAHAGRYLDIAPPRRLAFTLASHMHAHAATRVAVVIEARRRGCTLTLAHYDVPRARVAYTRARWTGILFGLGVHLAC
;
A
#
# COMPACT_ATOMS: atom_id res chain seq x y z
N MET A 1 -15.54 31.48 -5.02
CA MET A 1 -14.45 31.17 -5.96
C MET A 1 -13.20 30.57 -5.33
N ALA A 2 -13.24 30.23 -4.04
CA ALA A 2 -12.10 29.63 -3.35
C ALA A 2 -12.23 28.11 -3.16
N LEU A 3 -13.28 27.49 -3.67
CA LEU A 3 -13.54 26.05 -3.52
C LEU A 3 -12.75 25.19 -4.51
N SER A 4 -12.13 25.79 -5.51
CA SER A 4 -11.43 25.06 -6.57
C SER A 4 -10.03 24.56 -6.20
N LEU A 5 -9.46 25.05 -5.10
CA LEU A 5 -8.11 24.64 -4.68
C LEU A 5 -8.11 23.48 -3.68
N LEU A 6 -9.26 23.19 -3.07
CA LEU A 6 -9.42 22.08 -2.12
C LEU A 6 -9.89 20.76 -2.77
N GLU A 7 -10.35 20.85 -4.02
CA GLU A 7 -10.86 19.70 -4.79
C GLU A 7 -9.96 19.25 -5.92
N ARG A 8 -8.71 19.68 -5.93
CA ARG A 8 -7.77 18.96 -6.79
C ARG A 8 -7.52 17.62 -6.12
N PRO A 9 -8.14 16.54 -6.63
CA PRO A 9 -7.77 15.22 -6.17
C PRO A 9 -6.27 15.11 -6.31
N ALA A 10 -5.65 14.42 -5.42
CA ALA A 10 -4.22 14.24 -5.32
C ALA A 10 -3.59 13.53 -6.54
N HIS A 11 -4.11 13.73 -7.74
CA HIS A 11 -3.51 13.29 -9.00
C HIS A 11 -2.06 13.75 -9.08
N GLY A 12 -1.75 14.85 -8.41
CA GLY A 12 -0.43 15.42 -8.38
C GLY A 12 0.55 14.75 -7.42
N ALA A 13 0.10 14.00 -6.40
CA ALA A 13 1.01 13.46 -5.39
C ALA A 13 2.03 12.48 -5.99
N ILE A 14 1.58 11.46 -6.69
CA ILE A 14 2.46 10.46 -7.32
C ILE A 14 3.33 11.11 -8.39
N GLU A 15 2.75 11.97 -9.22
CA GLU A 15 3.48 12.71 -10.25
C GLU A 15 4.55 13.63 -9.63
N ALA A 16 4.21 14.34 -8.55
CA ALA A 16 5.15 15.19 -7.84
C ALA A 16 6.29 14.36 -7.25
N TRP A 17 6.00 13.18 -6.70
CA TRP A 17 7.02 12.30 -6.17
C TRP A 17 7.98 11.81 -7.25
N ARG A 18 7.44 11.43 -8.41
CA ARG A 18 8.25 11.00 -9.57
C ARG A 18 9.17 12.11 -10.06
N ARG A 19 8.70 13.36 -10.07
CA ARG A 19 9.50 14.52 -10.46
C ARG A 19 10.57 14.87 -9.43
N ALA A 20 10.28 14.65 -8.13
CA ALA A 20 11.22 14.95 -7.05
C ALA A 20 12.38 13.94 -6.98
N GLY A 21 12.21 12.74 -7.52
CA GLY A 21 13.27 11.73 -7.53
C GLY A 21 12.75 10.32 -7.73
N ALA A 22 13.68 9.38 -7.87
CA ALA A 22 13.36 7.97 -8.00
C ALA A 22 12.92 7.39 -6.65
N PRO A 23 12.04 6.38 -6.64
CA PRO A 23 11.72 5.66 -5.40
C PRO A 23 12.92 4.88 -4.90
N SER A 24 12.91 4.56 -3.60
CA SER A 24 13.93 3.70 -2.99
C SER A 24 13.89 2.28 -3.56
N LEU A 25 12.68 1.80 -3.89
CA LEU A 25 12.47 0.50 -4.50
C LEU A 25 11.15 0.46 -5.27
N ARG A 26 11.06 -0.48 -6.19
CA ARG A 26 9.83 -0.82 -6.90
C ARG A 26 9.61 -2.33 -6.88
N VAL A 27 8.35 -2.74 -6.77
CA VAL A 27 7.93 -4.13 -6.94
C VAL A 27 6.72 -4.13 -7.86
N SER A 28 6.73 -4.99 -8.87
CA SER A 28 5.61 -5.15 -9.80
C SER A 28 5.13 -6.60 -9.80
N ARG A 29 3.82 -6.77 -9.94
CA ARG A 29 3.22 -8.10 -10.05
C ARG A 29 1.98 -8.06 -10.93
N HIS A 30 1.84 -9.08 -11.77
CA HIS A 30 0.61 -9.33 -12.52
C HIS A 30 -0.37 -10.14 -11.69
N PHE A 31 -1.66 -9.78 -11.76
CA PHE A 31 -2.76 -10.52 -11.13
C PHE A 31 -3.81 -10.88 -12.19
N ALA A 32 -4.26 -12.13 -12.18
CA ALA A 32 -5.36 -12.59 -13.04
C ALA A 32 -6.71 -12.22 -12.41
N ALA A 33 -6.86 -10.96 -12.04
CA ALA A 33 -8.06 -10.42 -11.41
C ALA A 33 -8.31 -9.01 -11.94
N ALA A 34 -9.59 -8.58 -11.94
CA ALA A 34 -9.94 -7.24 -12.37
C ALA A 34 -9.29 -6.16 -11.48
N PRO A 35 -8.91 -5.01 -12.05
CA PRO A 35 -8.33 -3.91 -11.26
C PRO A 35 -9.14 -3.52 -10.03
N ALA A 36 -10.45 -3.46 -10.13
CA ALA A 36 -11.33 -3.10 -9.00
C ALA A 36 -11.19 -4.09 -7.85
N ARG A 37 -11.09 -5.38 -8.13
CA ARG A 37 -10.93 -6.41 -7.11
C ARG A 37 -9.57 -6.32 -6.41
N VAL A 38 -8.53 -6.06 -7.16
CA VAL A 38 -7.19 -5.83 -6.62
C VAL A 38 -7.17 -4.57 -5.77
N PHE A 39 -7.79 -3.51 -6.24
CA PHE A 39 -7.86 -2.24 -5.52
C PHE A 39 -8.62 -2.37 -4.19
N ASP A 40 -9.79 -2.99 -4.20
CA ASP A 40 -10.63 -3.16 -3.01
C ASP A 40 -9.93 -3.96 -1.92
N ALA A 41 -9.06 -4.89 -2.30
CA ALA A 41 -8.29 -5.69 -1.34
C ALA A 41 -7.40 -4.84 -0.42
N TRP A 42 -7.01 -3.66 -0.86
CA TRP A 42 -6.20 -2.73 -0.06
C TRP A 42 -7.01 -1.95 0.97
N LEU A 43 -8.28 -1.65 0.68
CA LEU A 43 -9.05 -0.66 1.43
C LEU A 43 -10.21 -1.23 2.23
N VAL A 44 -10.69 -2.40 1.86
CA VAL A 44 -11.79 -3.06 2.58
C VAL A 44 -11.21 -3.86 3.75
N PRO A 45 -11.49 -3.49 5.03
CA PRO A 45 -10.82 -4.10 6.18
C PRO A 45 -10.85 -5.62 6.23
N PRO A 46 -11.99 -6.31 6.02
CA PRO A 46 -12.01 -7.77 6.02
C PRO A 46 -11.11 -8.40 4.94
N LEU A 47 -10.93 -7.73 3.81
CA LEU A 47 -10.05 -8.19 2.73
C LEU A 47 -8.58 -7.90 3.06
N ALA A 48 -8.28 -6.68 3.49
CA ALA A 48 -6.92 -6.27 3.82
C ALA A 48 -6.30 -7.15 4.93
N ARG A 49 -7.10 -7.54 5.92
CA ARG A 49 -6.67 -8.40 7.02
C ARG A 49 -6.08 -9.74 6.57
N GLN A 50 -6.44 -10.22 5.38
CA GLN A 50 -6.07 -11.55 4.93
C GLN A 50 -4.70 -11.61 4.27
N TRP A 51 -4.17 -10.49 3.82
CA TRP A 51 -2.91 -10.48 3.06
C TRP A 51 -1.97 -9.34 3.39
N LEU A 52 -2.50 -8.17 3.72
CA LEU A 52 -1.67 -6.96 3.90
C LEU A 52 -0.95 -7.02 5.25
N PHE A 53 0.37 -7.15 5.20
CA PHE A 53 1.23 -7.38 6.37
C PHE A 53 0.90 -8.64 7.18
N ALA A 54 0.05 -9.52 6.66
CA ALA A 54 -0.25 -10.80 7.29
C ALA A 54 0.72 -11.87 6.80
N THR A 55 1.03 -12.85 7.66
CA THR A 55 1.74 -14.05 7.22
C THR A 55 0.75 -15.14 6.83
N ALA A 56 1.20 -16.12 6.06
CA ALA A 56 0.35 -17.23 5.62
C ALA A 56 -0.29 -18.01 6.78
N THR A 57 0.37 -18.04 7.94
CA THR A 57 -0.08 -18.79 9.13
C THR A 57 -0.62 -17.89 10.25
N ARG A 58 -0.48 -16.57 10.11
CA ARG A 58 -0.87 -15.62 11.14
C ARG A 58 -1.59 -14.44 10.51
N PRO A 59 -2.92 -14.48 10.46
CA PRO A 59 -3.69 -13.34 9.97
C PRO A 59 -3.47 -12.13 10.87
N MET A 60 -3.67 -10.95 10.32
CA MET A 60 -3.55 -9.70 11.04
C MET A 60 -4.49 -9.66 12.25
N ALA A 61 -3.98 -9.17 13.38
CA ALA A 61 -4.77 -9.06 14.61
C ALA A 61 -5.87 -8.00 14.51
N CYS A 62 -5.58 -6.87 13.83
CA CYS A 62 -6.51 -5.75 13.73
C CYS A 62 -6.26 -4.99 12.43
N ALA A 63 -7.35 -4.55 11.78
CA ALA A 63 -7.28 -3.67 10.63
C ALA A 63 -8.33 -2.56 10.79
N GLU A 64 -7.85 -1.33 10.98
CA GLU A 64 -8.68 -0.13 11.04
C GLU A 64 -8.32 0.75 9.83
N ILE A 65 -9.29 1.03 8.98
CA ILE A 65 -9.08 1.74 7.72
C ILE A 65 -10.17 2.79 7.56
N ASP A 66 -9.76 4.06 7.49
CA ASP A 66 -10.62 5.17 7.06
C ASP A 66 -10.27 5.48 5.60
N ALA A 67 -10.97 4.85 4.68
CA ALA A 67 -10.64 4.83 3.25
C ALA A 67 -11.06 6.12 2.54
N ARG A 68 -10.43 7.24 2.91
CA ARG A 68 -10.61 8.54 2.28
C ARG A 68 -9.28 9.29 2.29
N VAL A 69 -9.09 10.23 1.38
CA VAL A 69 -7.92 11.10 1.37
C VAL A 69 -7.87 11.86 2.70
N GLY A 70 -6.71 11.81 3.37
CA GLY A 70 -6.53 12.35 4.71
C GLY A 70 -6.94 11.39 5.82
N GLY A 71 -7.64 10.31 5.52
CA GLY A 71 -8.02 9.28 6.48
C GLY A 71 -6.82 8.48 6.97
N ALA A 72 -6.90 7.97 8.18
CA ALA A 72 -5.84 7.18 8.79
C ALA A 72 -6.13 5.68 8.67
N PHE A 73 -5.07 4.90 8.67
CA PHE A 73 -5.17 3.44 8.82
C PHE A 73 -4.20 2.94 9.89
N CYS A 74 -4.56 1.84 10.53
CA CYS A 74 -3.70 1.12 11.44
C CYS A 74 -3.90 -0.37 11.25
N LEU A 75 -2.84 -1.07 10.89
CA LEU A 75 -2.83 -2.50 10.66
C LEU A 75 -1.84 -3.14 11.63
N THR A 76 -2.34 -4.03 12.47
CA THR A 76 -1.51 -4.66 13.52
C THR A 76 -1.30 -6.12 13.20
N GLU A 77 -0.05 -6.54 13.15
CA GLU A 77 0.34 -7.94 12.96
C GLU A 77 1.10 -8.46 14.16
N TRP A 78 1.17 -9.78 14.26
CA TRP A 78 2.01 -10.45 15.24
C TRP A 78 3.37 -10.78 14.58
N GLN A 79 4.46 -10.36 15.23
CA GLN A 79 5.82 -10.75 14.85
C GLN A 79 6.56 -11.21 16.10
N ASP A 80 7.04 -12.45 16.08
CA ASP A 80 7.84 -13.01 17.18
C ASP A 80 7.22 -12.80 18.58
N GLY A 81 5.89 -12.95 18.65
CA GLY A 81 5.14 -12.78 19.91
C GLY A 81 4.83 -11.34 20.29
N GLU A 82 5.23 -10.36 19.49
CA GLU A 82 4.96 -8.94 19.69
C GLU A 82 4.00 -8.39 18.67
N ARG A 83 3.23 -7.37 19.06
CA ARG A 83 2.36 -6.64 18.15
C ARG A 83 3.17 -5.57 17.42
N VAL A 84 3.12 -5.61 16.10
CA VAL A 84 3.73 -4.60 15.26
C VAL A 84 2.63 -3.84 14.53
N ALA A 85 2.53 -2.55 14.80
CA ALA A 85 1.55 -1.69 14.15
C ALA A 85 2.18 -1.02 12.92
N HIS A 86 1.45 -1.09 11.80
CA HIS A 86 1.75 -0.34 10.59
C HIS A 86 0.66 0.71 10.44
N ALA A 87 1.02 1.97 10.41
CA ALA A 87 0.07 3.06 10.41
C ALA A 87 0.43 4.11 9.38
N GLY A 88 -0.55 4.85 8.92
CA GLY A 88 -0.33 5.94 7.98
C GLY A 88 -1.60 6.71 7.65
N ARG A 89 -1.49 7.54 6.62
CA ARG A 89 -2.60 8.32 6.08
C ARG A 89 -2.65 8.18 4.57
N TYR A 90 -3.85 8.16 4.03
CA TYR A 90 -4.04 8.15 2.59
C TYR A 90 -3.84 9.55 2.01
N LEU A 91 -3.04 9.63 0.95
CA LEU A 91 -2.71 10.86 0.23
C LEU A 91 -3.38 10.93 -1.13
N ASP A 92 -3.66 9.79 -1.75
CA ASP A 92 -4.40 9.67 -3.01
C ASP A 92 -5.21 8.38 -2.99
N ILE A 93 -6.47 8.46 -3.36
CA ILE A 93 -7.35 7.31 -3.55
C ILE A 93 -8.13 7.54 -4.84
N ALA A 94 -7.73 6.87 -5.90
CA ALA A 94 -8.36 6.97 -7.22
C ALA A 94 -8.72 5.58 -7.75
N PRO A 95 -9.90 5.03 -7.35
CA PRO A 95 -10.30 3.69 -7.75
C PRO A 95 -10.47 3.58 -9.26
N PRO A 96 -10.09 2.48 -9.88
CA PRO A 96 -9.34 1.36 -9.30
C PRO A 96 -7.84 1.42 -9.64
N ARG A 97 -7.28 2.60 -9.84
CA ARG A 97 -5.99 2.79 -10.50
C ARG A 97 -4.85 3.25 -9.60
N ARG A 98 -5.13 4.07 -8.60
CA ARG A 98 -4.05 4.69 -7.81
C ARG A 98 -4.39 4.72 -6.34
N LEU A 99 -3.38 4.46 -5.54
CA LEU A 99 -3.42 4.56 -4.10
C LEU A 99 -2.07 5.07 -3.62
N ALA A 100 -2.07 6.09 -2.78
CA ALA A 100 -0.83 6.58 -2.18
C ALA A 100 -1.07 6.83 -0.70
N PHE A 101 -0.08 6.48 0.11
CA PHE A 101 -0.19 6.62 1.56
C PHE A 101 1.19 6.78 2.20
N THR A 102 1.19 7.34 3.41
CA THR A 102 2.37 7.31 4.27
C THR A 102 2.38 5.99 5.04
N LEU A 103 3.55 5.54 5.43
CA LEU A 103 3.71 4.29 6.17
C LEU A 103 4.75 4.46 7.27
N ALA A 104 4.34 4.17 8.50
CA ALA A 104 5.21 4.13 9.66
C ALA A 104 4.99 2.82 10.40
N SER A 105 6.06 2.25 10.93
CA SER A 105 6.00 1.07 11.78
C SER A 105 6.63 1.41 13.12
N HIS A 106 5.97 1.04 14.23
CA HIS A 106 6.46 1.42 15.56
C HIS A 106 7.79 0.76 15.95
N MET A 107 8.18 -0.31 15.25
CA MET A 107 9.48 -0.96 15.48
C MET A 107 10.65 -0.20 14.86
N HIS A 108 10.37 0.79 14.04
CA HIS A 108 11.39 1.58 13.38
C HIS A 108 11.21 3.04 13.78
N ALA A 109 12.15 3.56 14.54
CA ALA A 109 12.18 4.96 14.97
C ALA A 109 12.52 5.91 13.80
N HIS A 110 12.03 5.60 12.60
CA HIS A 110 12.24 6.41 11.41
C HIS A 110 11.01 7.26 11.12
N ALA A 111 11.23 8.38 10.45
CA ALA A 111 10.13 9.17 9.89
C ALA A 111 9.27 8.29 8.97
N ALA A 112 8.01 8.65 8.83
CA ALA A 112 7.10 7.96 7.92
C ALA A 112 7.67 7.95 6.50
N THR A 113 7.51 6.82 5.84
CA THR A 113 7.86 6.65 4.43
C THR A 113 6.62 6.87 3.56
N ARG A 114 6.80 6.88 2.24
CA ARG A 114 5.69 7.08 1.29
C ARG A 114 5.60 5.90 0.34
N VAL A 115 4.38 5.43 0.13
CA VAL A 115 4.11 4.31 -0.79
C VAL A 115 3.11 4.75 -1.85
N ALA A 116 3.40 4.45 -3.10
CA ALA A 116 2.51 4.66 -4.23
C ALA A 116 2.20 3.33 -4.91
N VAL A 117 0.92 3.07 -5.12
CA VAL A 117 0.44 1.88 -5.83
C VAL A 117 -0.28 2.32 -7.08
N VAL A 118 0.11 1.77 -8.22
CA VAL A 118 -0.53 2.01 -9.51
C VAL A 118 -0.98 0.68 -10.09
N ILE A 119 -2.24 0.61 -10.48
CA ILE A 119 -2.85 -0.59 -11.05
C ILE A 119 -3.25 -0.28 -12.50
N GLU A 120 -2.66 -1.02 -13.42
CA GLU A 120 -2.90 -0.86 -14.85
C GLU A 120 -3.64 -2.08 -15.39
N ALA A 121 -4.79 -1.84 -16.05
CA ALA A 121 -5.55 -2.91 -16.67
C ALA A 121 -4.71 -3.58 -17.77
N ARG A 122 -4.81 -4.89 -17.85
CA ARG A 122 -4.20 -5.71 -18.89
C ARG A 122 -5.27 -6.57 -19.56
N ARG A 123 -4.93 -7.18 -20.66
CA ARG A 123 -5.86 -8.03 -21.42
C ARG A 123 -6.48 -9.13 -20.54
N ARG A 124 -5.70 -9.67 -19.60
CA ARG A 124 -6.15 -10.70 -18.64
C ARG A 124 -5.73 -10.30 -17.24
N GLY A 125 -6.54 -9.44 -16.63
CA GLY A 125 -6.27 -8.97 -15.28
C GLY A 125 -5.62 -7.60 -15.25
N CYS A 126 -4.61 -7.43 -14.43
CA CYS A 126 -3.94 -6.15 -14.24
C CYS A 126 -2.49 -6.34 -13.77
N THR A 127 -1.71 -5.27 -13.91
CA THR A 127 -0.38 -5.19 -13.31
C THR A 127 -0.40 -4.12 -12.23
N LEU A 128 0.02 -4.51 -11.03
CA LEU A 128 0.22 -3.60 -9.91
C LEU A 128 1.71 -3.27 -9.81
N THR A 129 2.02 -1.99 -9.71
CA THR A 129 3.37 -1.50 -9.43
C THR A 129 3.33 -0.71 -8.13
N LEU A 130 4.16 -1.13 -7.17
CA LEU A 130 4.35 -0.48 -5.90
C LEU A 130 5.69 0.23 -5.89
N ALA A 131 5.70 1.52 -5.57
CA ALA A 131 6.93 2.30 -5.39
C ALA A 131 6.99 2.79 -3.95
N HIS A 132 8.10 2.55 -3.28
CA HIS A 132 8.32 2.92 -1.89
C HIS A 132 9.44 3.96 -1.82
N TYR A 133 9.14 5.11 -1.25
CA TYR A 133 10.03 6.26 -1.13
C TYR A 133 10.51 6.43 0.31
N ASP A 134 11.65 7.07 0.47
CA ASP A 134 12.21 7.45 1.78
C ASP A 134 12.62 6.26 2.66
N VAL A 135 12.84 5.10 2.06
CA VAL A 135 13.34 3.92 2.79
C VAL A 135 14.84 4.09 3.04
N PRO A 136 15.31 3.95 4.29
CA PRO A 136 16.74 3.99 4.57
C PRO A 136 17.51 2.97 3.72
N ARG A 137 18.66 3.38 3.20
CA ARG A 137 19.46 2.56 2.27
C ARG A 137 19.73 1.15 2.80
N ALA A 138 20.04 1.04 4.08
CA ALA A 138 20.31 -0.25 4.72
C ALA A 138 19.09 -1.19 4.77
N ARG A 139 17.88 -0.67 4.55
CA ARG A 139 16.65 -1.43 4.64
C ARG A 139 15.98 -1.71 3.29
N VAL A 140 16.55 -1.21 2.21
CA VAL A 140 15.94 -1.34 0.87
C VAL A 140 15.76 -2.79 0.47
N ALA A 141 16.81 -3.61 0.60
CA ALA A 141 16.76 -5.03 0.21
C ALA A 141 15.71 -5.81 1.04
N TYR A 142 15.69 -5.59 2.34
CA TYR A 142 14.72 -6.21 3.25
C TYR A 142 13.28 -5.77 2.89
N THR A 143 13.07 -4.49 2.69
CA THR A 143 11.76 -3.93 2.38
C THR A 143 11.23 -4.43 1.04
N ARG A 144 12.10 -4.53 0.03
CA ARG A 144 11.75 -5.11 -1.27
C ARG A 144 11.30 -6.57 -1.13
N ALA A 145 12.06 -7.37 -0.41
CA ALA A 145 11.72 -8.78 -0.16
C ALA A 145 10.40 -8.90 0.60
N ARG A 146 10.18 -8.03 1.56
CA ARG A 146 8.93 -7.98 2.33
C ARG A 146 7.73 -7.69 1.43
N TRP A 147 7.79 -6.64 0.61
CA TRP A 147 6.71 -6.31 -0.33
C TRP A 147 6.48 -7.42 -1.36
N THR A 148 7.53 -8.05 -1.85
CA THR A 148 7.40 -9.20 -2.76
C THR A 148 6.58 -10.31 -2.12
N GLY A 149 6.86 -10.64 -0.87
CA GLY A 149 6.10 -11.63 -0.11
C GLY A 149 4.66 -11.21 0.16
N ILE A 150 4.44 -9.96 0.51
CA ILE A 150 3.09 -9.41 0.76
C ILE A 150 2.24 -9.48 -0.52
N LEU A 151 2.79 -9.07 -1.66
CA LEU A 151 2.07 -9.13 -2.93
C LEU A 151 1.84 -10.55 -3.41
N PHE A 152 2.74 -11.49 -3.09
CA PHE A 152 2.48 -12.91 -3.30
C PHE A 152 1.25 -13.36 -2.50
N GLY A 153 1.14 -12.94 -1.23
CA GLY A 153 -0.02 -13.21 -0.38
C GLY A 153 -1.33 -12.64 -0.96
N LEU A 154 -1.28 -11.47 -1.57
CA LEU A 154 -2.43 -10.91 -2.29
C LEU A 154 -2.84 -11.84 -3.44
N GLY A 155 -1.89 -12.34 -4.21
CA GLY A 155 -2.17 -13.29 -5.29
C GLY A 155 -2.86 -14.56 -4.79
N VAL A 156 -2.44 -15.08 -3.65
CA VAL A 156 -3.08 -16.25 -3.01
C VAL A 156 -4.51 -15.90 -2.58
N HIS A 157 -4.70 -14.75 -1.95
CA HIS A 157 -6.03 -14.27 -1.53
C HIS A 157 -6.98 -14.12 -2.72
N LEU A 158 -6.52 -13.56 -3.84
CA LEU A 158 -7.35 -13.34 -5.02
C LEU A 158 -7.69 -14.62 -5.78
N ALA A 159 -6.93 -15.69 -5.58
CA ALA A 159 -7.17 -16.99 -6.22
C ALA A 159 -8.30 -17.79 -5.52
N CYS A 160 -8.72 -17.39 -4.33
CA CYS A 160 -9.78 -18.05 -3.58
C CYS A 160 -11.17 -17.54 -3.94
#